data_984893421c6b2aa87cbce367e6de5fb3
#
_entry.id   984893421c6b2aa87cbce367e6de5fb3
#
_cell.length_a   1.000
_cell.length_b   1.000
_cell.length_c   1.000
_cell.angle_alpha   90.00
_cell.angle_beta   90.00
_cell.angle_gamma   90.00
#
_symmetry.space_group_name_H-M   'P 1'
#
loop_
_entity.id
_entity.type
_entity.pdbx_description
1 polymer ?
#
loop_
_entity_poly.entity_id
_entity_poly.type
_entity_poly.pdbx_seq_one_letter_code
_entity_poly.pdbx_strand_id
1 'polypeptide(L)'
;MLQLAEYVAETLDIGPGTRVFEVDCGRGEFLFPLHQNGYIVGGIDGDADAIKDAIAAMPGGLFQVGMASALDPAVPWDVIVCRSLAAAPSNDYIRGLVARMYAKATHAIALIDVPDAQHQPLVHAITEAGAQAIQIEGAHIFARV
;
A
#
# COMPACT_ATOMS: atom_id res chain seq x y z
N MET A 1 -7.17 -12.57 -4.83
CA MET A 1 -6.40 -11.30 -4.95
C MET A 1 -6.78 -10.47 -6.16
N LEU A 2 -7.15 -11.11 -7.28
CA LEU A 2 -7.59 -10.37 -8.47
C LEU A 2 -8.76 -9.42 -8.15
N GLN A 3 -9.78 -9.89 -7.45
CA GLN A 3 -10.96 -9.10 -7.10
C GLN A 3 -10.60 -7.90 -6.21
N LEU A 4 -9.68 -8.08 -5.26
CA LEU A 4 -9.22 -6.98 -4.40
C LEU A 4 -8.43 -5.95 -5.21
N ALA A 5 -7.54 -6.39 -6.08
CA ALA A 5 -6.76 -5.49 -6.93
C ALA A 5 -7.67 -4.66 -7.85
N GLU A 6 -8.67 -5.29 -8.46
CA GLU A 6 -9.66 -4.60 -9.29
C GLU A 6 -10.48 -3.59 -8.48
N TYR A 7 -10.90 -3.98 -7.28
CA TYR A 7 -11.66 -3.10 -6.40
C TYR A 7 -10.86 -1.85 -6.02
N VAL A 8 -9.60 -2.00 -5.65
CA VAL A 8 -8.72 -0.87 -5.33
C VAL A 8 -8.53 0.04 -6.54
N ALA A 9 -8.28 -0.55 -7.71
CA ALA A 9 -8.09 0.21 -8.94
C ALA A 9 -9.33 1.02 -9.32
N GLU A 10 -10.51 0.43 -9.22
CA GLU A 10 -11.78 1.10 -9.48
C GLU A 10 -12.06 2.22 -8.47
N THR A 11 -11.84 1.94 -7.18
CA THR A 11 -12.09 2.91 -6.12
C THR A 11 -11.19 4.14 -6.26
N LEU A 12 -9.93 3.96 -6.64
CA LEU A 12 -8.98 5.04 -6.82
C LEU A 12 -8.99 5.62 -8.24
N ASP A 13 -9.77 5.04 -9.14
CA ASP A 13 -9.84 5.47 -10.55
C ASP A 13 -8.45 5.50 -11.19
N ILE A 14 -7.72 4.39 -11.08
CA ILE A 14 -6.38 4.22 -11.66
C ILE A 14 -6.39 3.15 -12.74
N GLY A 15 -5.39 3.16 -13.59
CA GLY A 15 -5.26 2.23 -14.71
C GLY A 15 -3.81 1.89 -15.05
N PRO A 16 -3.58 1.13 -16.13
CA PRO A 16 -2.23 0.73 -16.56
C PRO A 16 -1.28 1.91 -16.64
N GLY A 17 -0.02 1.68 -16.26
CA GLY A 17 0.99 2.72 -16.15
C GLY A 17 1.08 3.38 -14.77
N THR A 18 0.06 3.24 -13.93
CA THR A 18 0.10 3.70 -12.54
C THR A 18 1.16 2.92 -11.76
N ARG A 19 1.91 3.61 -10.93
CA ARG A 19 2.95 3.04 -10.07
C ARG A 19 2.34 2.70 -8.71
N VAL A 20 2.29 1.41 -8.37
CA VAL A 20 1.70 0.92 -7.13
C VAL A 20 2.75 0.18 -6.31
N PHE A 21 2.92 0.61 -5.07
CA PHE A 21 3.85 0.02 -4.12
C PHE A 21 3.08 -0.58 -2.94
N GLU A 22 3.43 -1.79 -2.53
CA GLU A 22 2.81 -2.44 -1.37
C GLU A 22 3.80 -2.62 -0.22
N VAL A 23 3.39 -2.17 0.96
CA VAL A 23 4.09 -2.42 2.22
C VAL A 23 3.71 -3.80 2.74
N ASP A 24 4.69 -4.58 3.19
CA ASP A 24 4.51 -5.97 3.59
C ASP A 24 3.89 -6.81 2.45
N CYS A 25 4.51 -6.74 1.29
CA CYS A 25 3.94 -7.28 0.05
C CYS A 25 3.96 -8.81 -0.05
N GLY A 26 4.71 -9.51 0.82
CA GLY A 26 4.87 -10.95 0.71
C GLY A 26 5.45 -11.34 -0.64
N ARG A 27 4.83 -12.32 -1.29
CA ARG A 27 5.21 -12.78 -2.64
C ARG A 27 4.61 -11.95 -3.76
N GLY A 28 3.91 -10.86 -3.43
CA GLY A 28 3.32 -9.98 -4.41
C GLY A 28 1.97 -10.43 -4.95
N GLU A 29 1.20 -11.21 -4.21
CA GLU A 29 -0.08 -11.75 -4.66
C GLU A 29 -1.09 -10.66 -5.03
N PHE A 30 -1.12 -9.58 -4.26
CA PHE A 30 -1.98 -8.43 -4.56
C PHE A 30 -1.51 -7.68 -5.81
N LEU A 31 -0.19 -7.54 -5.98
CA LEU A 31 0.40 -6.76 -7.07
C LEU A 31 0.41 -7.53 -8.40
N PHE A 32 0.39 -8.86 -8.35
CA PHE A 32 0.53 -9.69 -9.55
C PHE A 32 -0.54 -9.40 -10.61
N PRO A 33 -1.85 -9.31 -10.28
CA PRO A 33 -2.86 -8.93 -11.27
C PRO A 33 -2.63 -7.55 -11.86
N LEU A 34 -2.14 -6.61 -11.07
CA LEU A 34 -1.81 -5.27 -11.54
C LEU A 34 -0.64 -5.31 -12.52
N HIS A 35 0.41 -6.07 -12.18
CA HIS A 35 1.55 -6.26 -13.06
C HIS A 35 1.12 -6.85 -14.41
N GLN A 36 0.24 -7.86 -14.41
CA GLN A 36 -0.28 -8.46 -15.63
C GLN A 36 -1.05 -7.47 -16.50
N ASN A 37 -1.63 -6.44 -15.91
CA ASN A 37 -2.41 -5.42 -16.60
C ASN A 37 -1.61 -4.14 -16.91
N GLY A 38 -0.28 -4.20 -16.84
CA GLY A 38 0.56 -3.10 -17.28
C GLY A 38 0.85 -2.03 -16.23
N TYR A 39 0.53 -2.27 -14.96
CA TYR A 39 0.94 -1.38 -13.87
C TYR A 39 2.42 -1.55 -13.57
N ILE A 40 3.03 -0.50 -13.06
CA ILE A 40 4.40 -0.55 -12.53
C ILE A 40 4.27 -0.89 -11.05
N VAL A 41 4.89 -1.99 -10.63
CA VAL A 41 4.71 -2.51 -9.27
C VAL A 41 6.02 -2.58 -8.50
N GLY A 42 5.92 -2.47 -7.18
CA GLY A 42 7.02 -2.67 -6.27
C GLY A 42 6.52 -2.94 -4.86
N GLY A 43 7.42 -3.31 -3.98
CA GLY A 43 7.05 -3.62 -2.61
C GLY A 43 8.24 -3.85 -1.71
N ILE A 44 7.96 -3.92 -0.41
CA ILE A 44 8.92 -4.20 0.63
C ILE A 44 8.36 -5.27 1.56
N ASP A 45 9.20 -6.23 1.96
CA ASP A 45 8.85 -7.26 2.91
C ASP A 45 10.11 -7.75 3.63
N GLY A 46 9.97 -8.13 4.90
CA GLY A 46 11.09 -8.65 5.69
C GLY A 46 11.49 -10.07 5.34
N ASP A 47 10.66 -10.80 4.60
CA ASP A 47 10.93 -12.18 4.19
C ASP A 47 11.67 -12.19 2.85
N ALA A 48 12.98 -12.49 2.91
CA ALA A 48 13.84 -12.52 1.71
C ALA A 48 13.38 -13.57 0.70
N ASP A 49 12.86 -14.72 1.14
CA ASP A 49 12.37 -15.76 0.23
C ASP A 49 11.10 -15.31 -0.49
N ALA A 50 10.20 -14.63 0.22
CA ALA A 50 9.00 -14.06 -0.39
C ALA A 50 9.36 -13.00 -1.45
N ILE A 51 10.31 -12.13 -1.17
CA ILE A 51 10.78 -11.12 -2.12
C ILE A 51 11.42 -11.78 -3.35
N LYS A 52 12.19 -12.85 -3.16
CA LYS A 52 12.75 -13.61 -4.28
C LYS A 52 11.66 -14.15 -5.21
N ASP A 53 10.59 -14.69 -4.63
CA ASP A 53 9.44 -15.18 -5.39
C ASP A 53 8.72 -14.05 -6.12
N ALA A 54 8.57 -12.89 -5.48
CA ALA A 54 7.94 -11.71 -6.10
C ALA A 54 8.73 -11.22 -7.30
N ILE A 55 10.05 -11.14 -7.19
CA ILE A 55 10.95 -10.75 -8.28
C ILE A 55 10.82 -11.72 -9.46
N ALA A 56 10.79 -13.03 -9.17
CA ALA A 56 10.66 -14.06 -10.20
C ALA A 56 9.31 -13.99 -10.92
N ALA A 57 8.23 -13.71 -10.18
CA ALA A 57 6.88 -13.64 -10.73
C ALA A 57 6.60 -12.35 -11.52
N MET A 58 7.27 -11.26 -11.17
CA MET A 58 7.02 -9.92 -11.74
C MET A 58 8.34 -9.29 -12.20
N PRO A 59 8.91 -9.75 -13.33
CA PRO A 59 10.14 -9.17 -13.87
C PRO A 59 9.97 -7.67 -14.11
N GLY A 60 10.95 -6.89 -13.68
CA GLY A 60 10.91 -5.43 -13.77
C GLY A 60 10.25 -4.75 -12.58
N GLY A 61 9.61 -5.49 -11.67
CA GLY A 61 9.10 -4.96 -10.42
C GLY A 61 10.23 -4.52 -9.48
N LEU A 62 9.96 -3.51 -8.66
CA LEU A 62 10.95 -2.92 -7.75
C LEU A 62 10.70 -3.43 -6.33
N PHE A 63 11.24 -4.59 -6.01
CA PHE A 63 11.06 -5.24 -4.72
C PHE A 63 12.33 -5.17 -3.89
N GLN A 64 12.16 -4.97 -2.57
CA GLN A 64 13.29 -4.92 -1.64
C GLN A 64 12.98 -5.66 -0.36
N VAL A 65 14.00 -6.26 0.23
CA VAL A 65 13.94 -6.87 1.56
C VAL A 65 14.13 -5.77 2.59
N GLY A 66 13.21 -5.65 3.53
CA GLY A 66 13.32 -4.67 4.60
C GLY A 66 12.05 -4.60 5.43
N MET A 67 12.10 -3.78 6.46
CA MET A 67 10.95 -3.57 7.34
C MET A 67 10.07 -2.43 6.83
N ALA A 68 8.76 -2.61 6.98
CA ALA A 68 7.79 -1.60 6.59
C ALA A 68 8.03 -0.25 7.29
N SER A 69 8.50 -0.27 8.53
CA SER A 69 8.84 0.94 9.30
C SER A 69 9.98 1.75 8.68
N ALA A 70 10.79 1.13 7.83
CA ALA A 70 11.90 1.78 7.13
C ALA A 70 11.53 2.14 5.68
N LEU A 71 10.26 2.24 5.37
CA LEU A 71 9.77 2.56 4.02
C LEU A 71 10.40 3.87 3.51
N ASP A 72 11.23 3.73 2.49
CA ASP A 72 11.83 4.86 1.78
C ASP A 72 12.12 4.42 0.34
N PRO A 73 11.06 4.28 -0.49
CA PRO A 73 11.24 3.88 -1.87
C PRO A 73 12.12 4.91 -2.62
N ALA A 74 12.99 4.40 -3.47
CA ALA A 74 13.93 5.22 -4.23
C ALA A 74 13.25 6.20 -5.19
N VAL A 75 12.00 5.89 -5.60
CA VAL A 75 11.21 6.73 -6.50
C VAL A 75 9.86 7.01 -5.87
N PRO A 76 9.23 8.17 -6.17
CA PRO A 76 7.85 8.42 -5.75
C PRO A 76 6.91 7.40 -6.39
N TRP A 77 5.92 6.95 -5.62
CA TRP A 77 4.90 6.03 -6.08
C TRP A 77 3.56 6.75 -6.17
N ASP A 78 2.73 6.39 -7.15
CA ASP A 78 1.41 7.02 -7.29
C ASP A 78 0.48 6.57 -6.17
N VAL A 79 0.49 5.27 -5.89
CA VAL A 79 -0.33 4.66 -4.84
C VAL A 79 0.53 3.78 -3.96
N ILE A 80 0.36 3.90 -2.65
CA ILE A 80 0.99 3.00 -1.68
C ILE A 80 -0.11 2.28 -0.92
N VAL A 81 0.00 0.95 -0.87
CA VAL A 81 -1.01 0.05 -0.30
C VAL A 81 -0.43 -0.66 0.93
N CYS A 82 -1.23 -0.79 1.98
CA CYS A 82 -0.90 -1.62 3.13
C CYS A 82 -2.10 -2.49 3.49
N ARG A 83 -1.90 -3.82 3.60
CA ARG A 83 -2.91 -4.79 3.99
C ARG A 83 -2.61 -5.49 5.32
N SER A 84 -1.57 -5.04 6.01
CA SER A 84 -1.00 -5.74 7.17
C SER A 84 -1.23 -5.03 8.49
N LEU A 85 -2.09 -4.02 8.56
CA LEU A 85 -2.27 -3.21 9.76
C LEU A 85 -2.78 -4.02 10.95
N ALA A 86 -3.56 -5.08 10.73
CA ALA A 86 -4.06 -5.94 11.79
C ALA A 86 -2.93 -6.66 12.55
N ALA A 87 -1.78 -6.88 11.92
CA ALA A 87 -0.62 -7.52 12.52
C ALA A 87 0.41 -6.53 13.09
N ALA A 88 0.11 -5.23 13.06
CA ALA A 88 1.03 -4.20 13.53
C ALA A 88 1.23 -4.29 15.06
N PRO A 89 2.45 -4.00 15.56
CA PRO A 89 2.77 -4.17 16.98
C PRO A 89 2.13 -3.12 17.89
N SER A 90 1.79 -1.93 17.38
CA SER A 90 1.22 -0.85 18.19
C SER A 90 0.53 0.21 17.34
N ASN A 91 -0.27 1.06 18.00
CA ASN A 91 -0.92 2.20 17.35
C ASN A 91 0.09 3.24 16.89
N ASP A 92 1.15 3.45 17.64
CA ASP A 92 2.23 4.38 17.25
C ASP A 92 2.95 3.90 15.98
N TYR A 93 3.17 2.59 15.88
CA TYR A 93 3.72 1.99 14.67
C TYR A 93 2.83 2.26 13.46
N ILE A 94 1.52 2.02 13.60
CA ILE A 94 0.53 2.25 12.53
C ILE A 94 0.56 3.71 12.09
N ARG A 95 0.50 4.65 13.03
CA ARG A 95 0.51 6.08 12.70
C ARG A 95 1.79 6.51 11.99
N GLY A 96 2.93 6.02 12.46
CA GLY A 96 4.22 6.30 11.82
C GLY A 96 4.31 5.74 10.41
N LEU A 97 3.85 4.52 10.21
CA LEU A 97 3.82 3.90 8.89
C LEU A 97 2.91 4.66 7.93
N VAL A 98 1.69 4.98 8.35
CA VAL A 98 0.73 5.70 7.51
C VAL A 98 1.25 7.09 7.14
N ALA A 99 1.91 7.79 8.08
CA ALA A 99 2.53 9.08 7.79
C ALA A 99 3.62 8.97 6.71
N ARG A 100 4.44 7.90 6.75
CA ARG A 100 5.44 7.65 5.71
C ARG A 100 4.82 7.33 4.37
N MET A 101 3.79 6.49 4.36
CA MET A 101 3.05 6.17 3.14
C MET A 101 2.48 7.43 2.49
N TYR A 102 1.83 8.26 3.29
CA TYR A 102 1.24 9.51 2.82
C TYR A 102 2.30 10.45 2.23
N ALA A 103 3.45 10.57 2.88
CA ALA A 103 4.53 11.44 2.43
C ALA A 103 5.16 10.98 1.11
N LYS A 104 5.11 9.68 0.80
CA LYS A 104 5.73 9.10 -0.40
C LYS A 104 4.77 8.88 -1.57
N ALA A 105 3.47 8.86 -1.32
CA ALA A 105 2.48 8.70 -2.37
C ALA A 105 2.22 10.03 -3.07
N THR A 106 2.09 10.00 -4.39
CA THR A 106 1.79 11.21 -5.18
C THR A 106 0.30 11.33 -5.51
N HIS A 107 -0.47 10.24 -5.40
CA HIS A 107 -1.90 10.24 -5.74
C HIS A 107 -2.76 9.81 -4.55
N ALA A 108 -2.50 8.63 -3.99
CA ALA A 108 -3.33 8.10 -2.91
C ALA A 108 -2.61 7.06 -2.07
N ILE A 109 -3.15 6.81 -0.87
CA ILE A 109 -2.83 5.63 -0.07
C ILE A 109 -4.09 4.77 0.07
N ALA A 110 -3.89 3.45 0.14
CA ALA A 110 -4.97 2.48 0.35
C ALA A 110 -4.63 1.61 1.56
N LEU A 111 -5.46 1.69 2.58
CA LEU A 111 -5.35 0.91 3.81
C LEU A 111 -6.44 -0.15 3.77
N ILE A 112 -6.06 -1.41 3.67
CA ILE A 112 -6.97 -2.53 3.45
C ILE A 112 -7.08 -3.36 4.73
N ASP A 113 -8.30 -3.76 5.08
CA ASP A 113 -8.61 -4.53 6.29
C ASP A 113 -8.11 -3.84 7.57
N VAL A 114 -8.48 -2.58 7.71
CA VAL A 114 -8.12 -1.78 8.89
C VAL A 114 -8.98 -2.24 10.08
N PRO A 115 -8.37 -2.57 11.23
CA PRO A 115 -9.14 -2.88 12.44
C PRO A 115 -10.05 -1.71 12.84
N ASP A 116 -11.28 -2.02 13.27
CA ASP A 116 -12.28 -1.00 13.61
C ASP A 116 -11.74 0.06 14.59
N ALA A 117 -11.00 -0.37 15.60
CA ALA A 117 -10.43 0.54 16.60
C ALA A 117 -9.43 1.55 16.01
N GLN A 118 -8.93 1.32 14.80
CA GLN A 118 -7.96 2.19 14.14
C GLN A 118 -8.59 3.17 13.16
N HIS A 119 -9.87 2.99 12.80
CA HIS A 119 -10.50 3.83 11.78
C HIS A 119 -10.48 5.32 12.14
N GLN A 120 -11.03 5.69 13.30
CA GLN A 120 -11.08 7.09 13.69
C GLN A 120 -9.71 7.71 13.92
N PRO A 121 -8.78 7.07 14.64
CA PRO A 121 -7.43 7.62 14.80
C PRO A 121 -6.70 7.82 13.47
N LEU A 122 -6.85 6.89 12.51
CA LEU A 122 -6.22 7.01 11.21
C LEU A 122 -6.85 8.10 10.35
N VAL A 123 -8.17 8.17 10.31
CA VAL A 123 -8.87 9.25 9.59
C VAL A 123 -8.44 10.61 10.12
N HIS A 124 -8.34 10.75 11.45
CA HIS A 124 -7.88 12.00 12.07
C HIS A 124 -6.44 12.33 11.63
N ALA A 125 -5.52 11.37 11.75
CA ALA A 125 -4.12 11.57 11.39
C ALA A 125 -3.93 11.92 9.91
N ILE A 126 -4.66 11.25 9.01
CA ILE A 126 -4.59 11.49 7.56
C ILE A 126 -5.18 12.86 7.23
N THR A 127 -6.26 13.25 7.90
CA THR A 127 -6.86 14.59 7.74
C THR A 127 -5.88 15.68 8.16
N GLU A 128 -5.23 15.51 9.30
CA GLU A 128 -4.21 16.46 9.77
C GLU A 128 -3.00 16.55 8.84
N ALA A 129 -2.66 15.44 8.17
CA ALA A 129 -1.59 15.42 7.18
C ALA A 129 -1.94 16.15 5.88
N GLY A 130 -3.21 16.54 5.70
CA GLY A 130 -3.63 17.36 4.57
C GLY A 130 -4.30 16.60 3.43
N ALA A 131 -4.84 15.39 3.69
CA ALA A 131 -5.53 14.61 2.66
C ALA A 131 -6.65 15.40 1.98
N GLN A 132 -6.71 15.32 0.66
CA GLN A 132 -7.70 16.02 -0.15
C GLN A 132 -9.09 15.40 -0.01
N ALA A 133 -9.15 14.07 0.09
CA ALA A 133 -10.39 13.33 0.26
C ALA A 133 -10.10 12.00 0.97
N ILE A 134 -11.00 11.60 1.86
CA ILE A 134 -10.93 10.31 2.54
C ILE A 134 -12.22 9.56 2.24
N GLN A 135 -12.10 8.33 1.77
CA GLN A 135 -13.21 7.44 1.46
C GLN A 135 -13.10 6.20 2.32
N ILE A 136 -14.16 5.88 3.04
CA ILE A 136 -14.22 4.68 3.89
C ILE A 136 -15.20 3.71 3.24
N GLU A 137 -14.71 2.51 2.93
CA GLU A 137 -15.47 1.44 2.32
C GLU A 137 -15.37 0.19 3.20
N GLY A 138 -16.32 0.02 4.13
CA GLY A 138 -16.28 -1.06 5.12
C GLY A 138 -15.02 -0.97 5.98
N ALA A 139 -14.17 -1.99 5.92
CA ALA A 139 -12.91 -2.04 6.66
C ALA A 139 -11.75 -1.34 5.94
N HIS A 140 -11.99 -0.72 4.78
CA HIS A 140 -10.93 -0.11 3.98
C HIS A 140 -10.98 1.41 4.06
N ILE A 141 -9.81 2.03 4.06
CA ILE A 141 -9.66 3.49 4.05
C ILE A 141 -8.81 3.88 2.84
N PHE A 142 -9.33 4.75 2.00
CA PHE A 142 -8.61 5.32 0.87
C PHE A 142 -8.46 6.82 1.10
N ALA A 143 -7.26 7.34 0.92
CA ALA A 143 -7.00 8.76 1.09
C ALA A 143 -6.26 9.32 -0.12
N ARG A 144 -6.78 10.38 -0.69
CA ARG A 144 -6.10 11.10 -1.78
C ARG A 144 -5.14 12.13 -1.20
N VAL A 145 -3.95 12.12 -1.72
CA VAL A 145 -2.87 13.02 -1.31
C VAL A 145 -3.06 14.42 -1.87
#